data_eab18e94176bd94199c82f9ec677fdb8
#
_entry.id   eab18e94176bd94199c82f9ec677fdb8
#
_cell.length_a   1.000
_cell.length_b   1.000
_cell.length_c   1.000
_cell.angle_alpha   90.00
_cell.angle_beta   90.00
_cell.angle_gamma   90.00
#
_symmetry.space_group_name_H-M   'P 1'
#
loop_
_entity.id
_entity.type
_entity.pdbx_description
1 polymer ?
#
loop_
_entity_poly.entity_id
_entity_poly.type
_entity_poly.pdbx_seq_one_letter_code
_entity_poly.pdbx_strand_id
1 'polypeptide(L)'
;MNIQQFWSDVLAQRADEIREYFHADAYVNWHCSNEHFTVEEFIRANCEYPGDWDGEVEKIVTPDDMIITATRVYPKDRSASFHVTSFIKLKDDKIVAMDEYWADDGEAPKWRQDMKIGRRIHSL
;
A
#
# COMPACT_ATOMS: atom_id res chain seq x y z
N MET A 1 -5.91 14.16 -8.04
CA MET A 1 -4.70 13.33 -7.96
C MET A 1 -4.91 12.02 -8.70
N ASN A 2 -3.91 11.59 -9.45
CA ASN A 2 -3.98 10.32 -10.18
C ASN A 2 -3.47 9.18 -9.28
N ILE A 3 -4.38 8.42 -8.68
CA ILE A 3 -4.03 7.36 -7.71
C ILE A 3 -3.28 6.19 -8.37
N GLN A 4 -3.60 5.86 -9.62
CA GLN A 4 -2.89 4.80 -10.34
C GLN A 4 -1.42 5.19 -10.55
N GLN A 5 -1.17 6.45 -10.94
CA GLN A 5 0.19 6.96 -11.12
C GLN A 5 0.93 7.03 -9.79
N PHE A 6 0.25 7.44 -8.72
CA PHE A 6 0.83 7.45 -7.38
C PHE A 6 1.36 6.07 -7.00
N TRP A 7 0.53 5.04 -7.15
CA TRP A 7 0.95 3.67 -6.84
C TRP A 7 2.08 3.19 -7.75
N SER A 8 2.05 3.56 -9.03
CA SER A 8 3.15 3.25 -9.95
C SER A 8 4.47 3.85 -9.46
N ASP A 9 4.45 5.10 -9.03
CA ASP A 9 5.65 5.78 -8.51
C ASP A 9 6.12 5.18 -7.19
N VAL A 10 5.19 4.82 -6.30
CA VAL A 10 5.52 4.15 -5.02
C VAL A 10 6.20 2.81 -5.26
N LEU A 11 5.62 1.98 -6.12
CA LEU A 11 6.16 0.65 -6.43
C LEU A 11 7.51 0.72 -7.16
N ALA A 12 7.68 1.70 -8.03
CA ALA A 12 8.94 1.92 -8.73
C ALA A 12 9.98 2.67 -7.88
N GLN A 13 9.62 3.06 -6.67
CA GLN A 13 10.50 3.74 -5.71
C GLN A 13 11.09 5.04 -6.27
N ARG A 14 10.24 5.84 -6.94
CA ARG A 14 10.63 7.14 -7.52
C ARG A 14 10.47 8.24 -6.48
N ALA A 15 11.52 8.48 -5.70
CA ALA A 15 11.49 9.37 -4.54
C ALA A 15 10.99 10.78 -4.87
N ASP A 16 11.51 11.39 -5.92
CA ASP A 16 11.17 12.77 -6.29
C ASP A 16 9.70 12.88 -6.75
N GLU A 17 9.24 11.93 -7.54
CA GLU A 17 7.85 11.86 -7.97
C GLU A 17 6.91 11.63 -6.80
N ILE A 18 7.25 10.74 -5.88
CA ILE A 18 6.44 10.46 -4.67
C ILE A 18 6.28 11.74 -3.85
N ARG A 19 7.35 12.49 -3.66
CA ARG A 19 7.33 13.72 -2.84
C ARG A 19 6.30 14.73 -3.35
N GLU A 20 6.12 14.82 -4.66
CA GLU A 20 5.20 15.80 -5.26
C GLU A 20 3.72 15.56 -4.92
N TYR A 21 3.35 14.35 -4.50
CA TYR A 21 1.97 14.04 -4.12
C TYR A 21 1.58 14.54 -2.73
N PHE A 22 2.55 14.90 -1.90
CA PHE A 22 2.34 15.20 -0.49
C PHE A 22 2.44 16.68 -0.16
N HIS A 23 1.62 17.14 0.81
CA HIS A 23 1.93 18.38 1.53
C HIS A 23 3.19 18.16 2.36
N ALA A 24 3.96 19.26 2.57
CA ALA A 24 5.21 19.19 3.32
C ALA A 24 5.00 18.68 4.77
N ASP A 25 3.85 19.00 5.36
CA ASP A 25 3.51 18.65 6.75
C ASP A 25 2.71 17.34 6.85
N ALA A 26 2.56 16.61 5.76
CA ALA A 26 1.82 15.35 5.74
C ALA A 26 2.52 14.28 6.58
N TYR A 27 1.76 13.27 6.93
CA TYR A 27 2.30 12.10 7.63
C TYR A 27 1.75 10.81 7.05
N VAL A 28 2.46 9.71 7.30
CA VAL A 28 2.05 8.37 6.95
C VAL A 28 2.14 7.49 8.19
N ASN A 29 1.09 6.75 8.46
CA ASN A 29 1.06 5.74 9.53
C ASN A 29 0.99 4.35 8.93
N TRP A 30 1.89 3.48 9.35
CA TRP A 30 1.83 2.05 9.11
C TRP A 30 1.34 1.38 10.39
N HIS A 31 0.05 1.06 10.43
CA HIS A 31 -0.61 0.61 11.65
C HIS A 31 -0.16 -0.77 12.11
N CYS A 32 0.09 -1.70 11.17
CA CYS A 32 0.44 -3.07 11.55
C CYS A 32 1.84 -3.17 12.16
N SER A 33 2.74 -2.25 11.86
CA SER A 33 4.07 -2.16 12.46
C SER A 33 4.19 -1.07 13.52
N ASN A 34 3.10 -0.31 13.75
CA ASN A 34 3.06 0.78 14.74
C ASN A 34 4.10 1.86 14.45
N GLU A 35 4.18 2.30 13.20
CA GLU A 35 5.15 3.31 12.76
C GLU A 35 4.45 4.57 12.25
N HIS A 36 5.00 5.71 12.61
CA HIS A 36 4.56 7.04 12.16
C HIS A 36 5.72 7.70 11.44
N PHE A 37 5.47 8.17 10.21
CA PHE A 37 6.48 8.77 9.34
C PHE A 37 6.14 10.20 8.96
N THR A 38 7.14 11.08 8.93
CA THR A 38 7.10 12.28 8.11
C THR A 38 7.14 11.86 6.64
N VAL A 39 6.89 12.80 5.72
CA VAL A 39 6.96 12.50 4.28
C VAL A 39 8.35 11.96 3.90
N GLU A 40 9.42 12.62 4.37
CA GLU A 40 10.79 12.19 4.02
C GLU A 40 11.13 10.83 4.62
N GLU A 41 10.65 10.55 5.83
CA GLU A 41 10.83 9.22 6.43
C GLU A 41 10.08 8.14 5.67
N PHE A 42 8.85 8.42 5.24
CA PHE A 42 8.08 7.49 4.41
C PHE A 42 8.82 7.20 3.09
N ILE A 43 9.29 8.25 2.42
CA ILE A 43 10.04 8.09 1.17
C ILE A 43 11.27 7.20 1.39
N ARG A 44 12.01 7.41 2.47
CA ARG A 44 13.15 6.56 2.81
C ARG A 44 12.73 5.12 3.08
N ALA A 45 11.71 4.92 3.89
CA ALA A 45 11.22 3.57 4.21
C ALA A 45 10.78 2.83 2.96
N ASN A 46 10.12 3.52 2.04
CA ASN A 46 9.65 2.93 0.79
C ASN A 46 10.79 2.70 -0.21
N CYS A 47 11.66 3.68 -0.41
CA CYS A 47 12.63 3.67 -1.50
C CYS A 47 13.93 2.96 -1.14
N GLU A 48 14.27 2.89 0.14
CA GLU A 48 15.46 2.15 0.61
C GLU A 48 15.17 0.68 0.91
N TYR A 49 13.89 0.28 0.87
CA TYR A 49 13.52 -1.12 1.02
C TYR A 49 14.03 -1.90 -0.20
N PRO A 50 14.78 -3.00 0.02
CA PRO A 50 15.41 -3.71 -1.08
C PRO A 50 14.40 -4.45 -1.95
N GLY A 51 14.75 -4.62 -3.22
CA GLY A 51 13.97 -5.39 -4.16
C GLY A 51 13.44 -4.56 -5.33
N ASP A 52 12.85 -5.26 -6.27
CA ASP A 52 12.26 -4.74 -7.49
C ASP A 52 10.77 -5.04 -7.41
N TRP A 53 9.96 -4.01 -7.25
CA TRP A 53 8.57 -4.17 -6.83
C TRP A 53 7.58 -3.89 -7.95
N ASP A 54 6.43 -4.55 -7.89
CA ASP A 54 5.30 -4.38 -8.78
C ASP A 54 4.01 -4.56 -7.97
N GLY A 55 2.89 -4.33 -8.58
CA GLY A 55 1.60 -4.51 -7.90
C GLY A 55 0.43 -4.06 -8.75
N GLU A 56 -0.75 -4.17 -8.15
CA GLU A 56 -1.99 -3.77 -8.81
C GLU A 56 -2.97 -3.20 -7.79
N VAL A 57 -3.58 -2.09 -8.12
CA VAL A 57 -4.64 -1.49 -7.31
C VAL A 57 -5.92 -2.26 -7.59
N GLU A 58 -6.37 -3.04 -6.63
CA GLU A 58 -7.54 -3.92 -6.79
C GLU A 58 -8.87 -3.19 -6.59
N LYS A 59 -8.90 -2.22 -5.68
CA LYS A 59 -10.10 -1.46 -5.37
C LYS A 59 -9.76 0.00 -5.13
N ILE A 60 -10.65 0.89 -5.59
CA ILE A 60 -10.56 2.33 -5.36
C ILE A 60 -11.95 2.81 -4.97
N VAL A 61 -12.05 3.51 -3.84
CA VAL A 61 -13.25 4.24 -3.46
C VAL A 61 -12.86 5.67 -3.07
N THR A 62 -13.69 6.64 -3.37
CA THR A 62 -13.35 8.05 -3.23
C THR A 62 -14.45 8.82 -2.50
N PRO A 63 -14.66 8.56 -1.19
CA PRO A 63 -15.63 9.34 -0.41
C PRO A 63 -15.06 10.72 -0.07
N ASP A 64 -15.82 11.78 -0.38
CA ASP A 64 -15.47 13.16 -0.09
C ASP A 64 -14.05 13.55 -0.55
N ASP A 65 -13.17 13.94 0.36
CA ASP A 65 -11.79 14.33 0.11
C ASP A 65 -10.78 13.20 0.42
N MET A 66 -11.23 11.97 0.31
CA MET A 66 -10.42 10.79 0.63
C MET A 66 -10.38 9.83 -0.57
N ILE A 67 -9.25 9.17 -0.75
CA ILE A 67 -9.12 8.03 -1.65
C ILE A 67 -8.77 6.82 -0.78
N ILE A 68 -9.55 5.75 -0.92
CA ILE A 68 -9.26 4.49 -0.24
C ILE A 68 -8.90 3.46 -1.30
N THR A 69 -7.76 2.80 -1.14
CA THR A 69 -7.31 1.77 -2.06
C THR A 69 -7.01 0.46 -1.34
N ALA A 70 -7.28 -0.65 -2.02
CA ALA A 70 -6.75 -1.95 -1.65
C ALA A 70 -5.80 -2.36 -2.76
N THR A 71 -4.54 -2.59 -2.43
CA THR A 71 -3.48 -2.81 -3.40
C THR A 71 -2.73 -4.10 -3.08
N ARG A 72 -2.51 -4.91 -4.09
CA ARG A 72 -1.64 -6.07 -3.98
C ARG A 72 -0.23 -5.64 -4.38
N VAL A 73 0.76 -6.01 -3.57
CA VAL A 73 2.16 -5.62 -3.75
C VAL A 73 3.03 -6.87 -3.69
N TYR A 74 3.94 -7.02 -4.63
CA TYR A 74 4.84 -8.17 -4.69
C TYR A 74 6.15 -7.79 -5.37
N PRO A 75 7.26 -8.45 -5.02
CA PRO A 75 8.48 -8.31 -5.81
C PRO A 75 8.31 -8.97 -7.17
N LYS A 76 9.03 -8.50 -8.18
CA LYS A 76 8.89 -9.01 -9.55
C LYS A 76 9.24 -10.49 -9.67
N ASP A 77 10.08 -11.01 -8.79
CA ASP A 77 10.41 -12.45 -8.74
C ASP A 77 9.32 -13.30 -8.07
N ARG A 78 8.25 -12.65 -7.55
CA ARG A 78 7.11 -13.33 -6.89
C ARG A 78 7.49 -14.12 -5.64
N SER A 79 8.59 -13.80 -4.98
CA SER A 79 9.05 -14.48 -3.76
C SER A 79 8.21 -14.13 -2.53
N ALA A 80 7.41 -13.08 -2.59
CA ALA A 80 6.53 -12.64 -1.51
C ALA A 80 5.27 -12.02 -2.09
N SER A 81 4.27 -11.77 -1.25
CA SER A 81 3.06 -11.07 -1.66
C SER A 81 2.43 -10.40 -0.44
N PHE A 82 1.92 -9.20 -0.62
CA PHE A 82 1.30 -8.40 0.44
C PHE A 82 0.04 -7.76 -0.09
N HIS A 83 -0.89 -7.46 0.84
CA HIS A 83 -1.98 -6.53 0.55
C HIS A 83 -1.89 -5.35 1.50
N VAL A 84 -2.23 -4.18 0.98
CA VAL A 84 -2.29 -2.96 1.79
C VAL A 84 -3.60 -2.24 1.54
N THR A 85 -4.26 -1.85 2.62
CA THR A 85 -5.40 -0.94 2.56
C THR A 85 -4.90 0.43 2.96
N SER A 86 -5.09 1.41 2.08
CA SER A 86 -4.60 2.78 2.28
C SER A 86 -5.78 3.75 2.34
N PHE A 87 -5.81 4.56 3.40
CA PHE A 87 -6.76 5.66 3.57
C PHE A 87 -5.99 6.95 3.33
N ILE A 88 -6.25 7.59 2.19
CA ILE A 88 -5.47 8.73 1.71
C ILE A 88 -6.32 9.99 1.79
N LYS A 89 -6.01 10.87 2.71
CA LYS A 89 -6.74 12.13 2.89
C LYS A 89 -6.09 13.23 2.08
N LEU A 90 -6.91 13.94 1.30
CA LEU A 90 -6.46 15.00 0.41
C LEU A 90 -6.89 16.37 0.89
N LYS A 91 -6.08 17.36 0.61
CA LYS A 91 -6.41 18.78 0.71
C LYS A 91 -5.70 19.50 -0.43
N ASP A 92 -6.44 20.32 -1.20
CA ASP A 92 -5.90 21.01 -2.37
C ASP A 92 -5.16 20.06 -3.32
N ASP A 93 -5.77 18.90 -3.54
CA ASP A 93 -5.28 17.84 -4.43
C ASP A 93 -3.93 17.22 -4.03
N LYS A 94 -3.52 17.39 -2.79
CA LYS A 94 -2.30 16.76 -2.23
C LYS A 94 -2.61 16.00 -0.95
N ILE A 95 -1.81 15.00 -0.68
CA ILE A 95 -1.99 14.13 0.50
C ILE A 95 -1.56 14.88 1.76
N VAL A 96 -2.44 14.93 2.76
CA VAL A 96 -2.14 15.48 4.08
C VAL A 96 -1.97 14.38 5.13
N ALA A 97 -2.54 13.21 4.90
CA ALA A 97 -2.41 12.08 5.80
C ALA A 97 -2.65 10.79 5.04
N MET A 98 -1.89 9.76 5.34
CA MET A 98 -2.10 8.43 4.78
C MET A 98 -1.98 7.41 5.89
N ASP A 99 -3.04 6.62 6.09
CA ASP A 99 -3.07 5.53 7.05
C ASP A 99 -3.09 4.23 6.28
N GLU A 100 -2.11 3.37 6.52
CA GLU A 100 -1.96 2.12 5.80
C GLU A 100 -1.96 0.91 6.73
N TYR A 101 -2.63 -0.15 6.27
CA TYR A 101 -2.75 -1.43 6.97
C TYR A 101 -2.18 -2.51 6.05
N TRP A 102 -0.97 -2.95 6.34
CA TRP A 102 -0.24 -3.95 5.56
C TRP A 102 -0.43 -5.34 6.14
N ALA A 103 -0.60 -6.33 5.28
CA ALA A 103 -0.68 -7.73 5.68
C ALA A 103 0.07 -8.61 4.70
N ASP A 104 0.75 -9.62 5.23
CA ASP A 104 1.34 -10.66 4.39
C ASP A 104 0.23 -11.54 3.84
N ASP A 105 0.32 -11.89 2.56
CA ASP A 105 -0.56 -12.89 1.97
C ASP A 105 -0.08 -14.28 2.33
N GLY A 106 -1.02 -15.19 2.49
CA GLY A 106 -0.69 -16.56 2.85
C GLY A 106 -1.88 -17.49 2.72
N GLU A 107 -1.62 -18.75 2.96
CA GLU A 107 -2.66 -19.76 2.94
C GLU A 107 -3.55 -19.68 4.19
N ALA A 108 -4.75 -20.22 4.07
CA ALA A 108 -5.63 -20.38 5.22
C ALA A 108 -4.94 -21.24 6.30
N PRO A 109 -5.20 -21.00 7.58
CA PRO A 109 -4.65 -21.84 8.63
C PRO A 109 -5.01 -23.31 8.45
N LYS A 110 -4.10 -24.19 8.87
CA LYS A 110 -4.24 -25.64 8.68
C LYS A 110 -5.56 -26.18 9.24
N TRP A 111 -6.00 -25.70 10.41
CA TRP A 111 -7.22 -26.20 11.03
C TRP A 111 -8.45 -25.97 10.17
N ARG A 112 -8.55 -24.81 9.48
CA ARG A 112 -9.66 -24.55 8.57
C ARG A 112 -9.56 -25.38 7.32
N GLN A 113 -8.35 -25.59 6.80
CA GLN A 113 -8.14 -26.46 5.63
C GLN A 113 -8.55 -27.90 5.95
N ASP A 114 -8.16 -28.40 7.11
CA ASP A 114 -8.47 -29.78 7.54
C ASP A 114 -9.98 -29.98 7.72
N MET A 115 -10.69 -28.97 8.18
CA MET A 115 -12.14 -29.00 8.33
C MET A 115 -12.90 -28.71 7.04
N LYS A 116 -12.19 -28.38 5.98
CA LYS A 116 -12.77 -28.01 4.67
C LYS A 116 -13.74 -26.82 4.77
N ILE A 117 -13.38 -25.86 5.59
CA ILE A 117 -14.12 -24.59 5.74
C ILE A 117 -13.53 -23.58 4.75
N GLY A 118 -14.35 -23.13 3.81
CA GLY A 118 -13.94 -22.17 2.81
C GLY A 118 -13.10 -22.78 1.68
N ARG A 119 -12.67 -21.96 0.78
CA ARG A 119 -11.83 -22.31 -0.38
C ARG A 119 -11.08 -21.09 -0.84
N ARG A 120 -10.07 -21.28 -1.67
CA ARG A 120 -9.28 -20.15 -2.21
C ARG A 120 -10.17 -19.21 -3.04
N ILE A 121 -9.89 -17.90 -2.90
CA ILE A 121 -10.52 -16.86 -3.74
C ILE A 121 -9.97 -17.01 -5.17
N HIS A 122 -8.65 -17.17 -5.28
CA HIS A 122 -7.97 -17.33 -6.55
C HIS A 122 -7.31 -18.71 -6.62
N SER A 123 -7.51 -19.40 -7.71
CA SER A 123 -6.67 -20.56 -8.03
C SER A 123 -5.33 -20.05 -8.52
N LEU A 124 -4.26 -20.71 -8.15
CA LEU A 124 -2.90 -20.29 -8.54
C LEU A 124 -2.70 -20.29 -10.03
#